data_0c6bea68a2aa37921abfce41ad0756fd
#
_entry.id   0c6bea68a2aa37921abfce41ad0756fd
#
_cell.length_a   1.000
_cell.length_b   1.000
_cell.length_c   1.000
_cell.angle_alpha   90.00
_cell.angle_beta   90.00
_cell.angle_gamma   90.00
#
_symmetry.space_group_name_H-M   'P 1'
#
loop_
_entity.id
_entity.type
_entity.pdbx_description
1 polymer ?
#
loop_
_entity_poly.entity_id
_entity_poly.type
_entity_poly.pdbx_seq_one_letter_code
_entity_poly.pdbx_strand_id
1 'polypeptide(L)'
;FRSKRKRSKSSFAKIFLPISALLILSTLFLLVKFSDSSQIVSISDIGTDRDIANQKITSPIYSGLTDDGSILEFSSRTISPGILNSKKVYAKDVVAKITTPNGSIYEVYSKKGSYNDKTSTVDLKKDVIVHMPEGYKIFTDNLSTHIKKTLLESPTPIVAESPLGTLKAGNMLIIEKNNQHLLIFKKGVTLKTKIPG
;
A
#
# COMPACT_ATOMS: atom_id res chain seq x y z
N PHE A 1 72.96 -27.15 -16.09
CA PHE A 1 71.90 -28.03 -16.62
C PHE A 1 70.53 -27.48 -16.26
N ARG A 2 69.81 -26.98 -17.28
CA ARG A 2 68.38 -26.92 -17.49
C ARG A 2 67.47 -26.40 -16.36
N SER A 3 67.33 -25.07 -16.32
CA SER A 3 66.12 -24.42 -15.77
C SER A 3 64.96 -24.68 -16.70
N LYS A 4 63.94 -25.34 -16.20
CA LYS A 4 62.59 -25.52 -16.86
C LYS A 4 61.59 -24.54 -16.29
N ARG A 5 61.23 -23.52 -17.04
CA ARG A 5 59.92 -22.86 -17.26
C ARG A 5 58.82 -23.14 -16.20
N LYS A 6 58.66 -22.19 -15.31
CA LYS A 6 57.41 -21.92 -14.59
C LYS A 6 56.84 -20.59 -15.05
N ARG A 7 56.39 -20.50 -16.29
CA ARG A 7 55.76 -19.30 -16.84
C ARG A 7 54.49 -19.70 -17.62
N SER A 8 53.39 -20.05 -16.95
CA SER A 8 52.11 -20.15 -17.63
C SER A 8 50.89 -19.98 -16.71
N LYS A 9 51.03 -20.01 -15.37
CA LYS A 9 49.88 -19.91 -14.48
C LYS A 9 49.48 -18.49 -14.09
N SER A 10 50.34 -17.50 -14.30
CA SER A 10 50.08 -16.11 -13.92
C SER A 10 49.28 -15.31 -14.96
N SER A 11 49.30 -15.72 -16.25
CA SER A 11 48.56 -15.02 -17.31
C SER A 11 47.09 -15.36 -17.31
N PHE A 12 46.74 -16.61 -16.98
CA PHE A 12 45.32 -17.02 -16.84
C PHE A 12 44.64 -16.33 -15.64
N ALA A 13 45.34 -16.19 -14.52
CA ALA A 13 44.80 -15.50 -13.35
C ALA A 13 44.51 -14.01 -13.61
N LYS A 14 45.34 -13.35 -14.42
CA LYS A 14 45.20 -11.91 -14.76
C LYS A 14 44.01 -11.63 -15.67
N ILE A 15 43.55 -12.62 -16.45
CA ILE A 15 42.37 -12.48 -17.34
C ILE A 15 41.12 -13.04 -16.63
N PHE A 16 41.26 -14.09 -15.83
CA PHE A 16 40.15 -14.73 -15.17
C PHE A 16 39.57 -13.88 -14.02
N LEU A 17 40.41 -13.15 -13.31
CA LEU A 17 40.02 -12.30 -12.19
C LEU A 17 39.09 -11.15 -12.59
N PRO A 18 39.37 -10.34 -13.64
CA PRO A 18 38.44 -9.30 -14.06
C PRO A 18 37.15 -9.85 -14.69
N ILE A 19 37.19 -11.02 -15.36
CA ILE A 19 36.02 -11.66 -15.93
C ILE A 19 35.11 -12.18 -14.83
N SER A 20 35.61 -12.82 -13.78
CA SER A 20 34.82 -13.29 -12.65
C SER A 20 34.22 -12.10 -11.86
N ALA A 21 34.95 -11.01 -11.68
CA ALA A 21 34.45 -9.80 -11.05
C ALA A 21 33.29 -9.16 -11.85
N LEU A 22 33.44 -9.13 -13.19
CA LEU A 22 32.39 -8.62 -14.08
C LEU A 22 31.12 -9.50 -14.03
N LEU A 23 31.27 -10.81 -13.91
CA LEU A 23 30.18 -11.79 -13.84
C LEU A 23 29.44 -11.67 -12.51
N ILE A 24 30.17 -11.49 -11.40
CA ILE A 24 29.57 -11.22 -10.07
C ILE A 24 28.85 -9.87 -10.06
N LEU A 25 29.44 -8.84 -10.66
CA LEU A 25 28.81 -7.52 -10.74
C LEU A 25 27.56 -7.55 -11.61
N SER A 26 27.56 -8.30 -12.69
CA SER A 26 26.40 -8.50 -13.57
C SER A 26 25.26 -9.27 -12.88
N THR A 27 25.57 -10.29 -12.09
CA THR A 27 24.56 -11.02 -11.32
C THR A 27 23.98 -10.17 -10.19
N LEU A 28 24.78 -9.35 -9.52
CA LEU A 28 24.30 -8.37 -8.54
C LEU A 28 23.39 -7.32 -9.19
N PHE A 29 23.74 -6.83 -10.38
CA PHE A 29 22.92 -5.87 -11.11
C PHE A 29 21.60 -6.46 -11.60
N LEU A 30 21.60 -7.73 -12.01
CA LEU A 30 20.36 -8.47 -12.32
C LEU A 30 19.50 -8.67 -11.07
N LEU A 31 20.08 -9.05 -9.94
CA LEU A 31 19.35 -9.19 -8.67
C LEU A 31 18.71 -7.87 -8.23
N VAL A 32 19.40 -6.74 -8.38
CA VAL A 32 18.83 -5.41 -8.05
C VAL A 32 17.71 -5.02 -9.00
N LYS A 33 17.78 -5.36 -10.29
CA LYS A 33 16.67 -5.10 -11.24
C LYS A 33 15.45 -5.97 -11.01
N PHE A 34 15.62 -7.18 -10.44
CA PHE A 34 14.50 -8.06 -10.08
C PHE A 34 13.96 -7.84 -8.66
N SER A 35 14.67 -7.03 -7.85
CA SER A 35 14.16 -6.54 -6.57
C SER A 35 13.37 -5.26 -6.81
N ASP A 36 12.26 -5.37 -7.54
CA ASP A 36 11.18 -4.39 -7.43
C ASP A 36 10.76 -4.38 -5.96
N SER A 37 11.07 -3.26 -5.28
CA SER A 37 10.86 -3.05 -3.85
C SER A 37 9.37 -2.89 -3.53
N SER A 38 8.59 -3.92 -3.85
CA SER A 38 7.33 -4.21 -3.21
C SER A 38 7.55 -5.41 -2.32
N GLN A 39 8.30 -5.25 -1.24
CA GLN A 39 8.27 -6.23 -0.17
C GLN A 39 6.92 -6.14 0.55
N ILE A 40 5.87 -6.57 -0.16
CA ILE A 40 4.82 -7.33 0.49
C ILE A 40 5.54 -8.58 0.99
N VAL A 41 5.63 -8.73 2.30
CA VAL A 41 6.08 -9.97 2.91
C VAL A 41 5.25 -11.08 2.28
N SER A 42 5.79 -11.72 1.23
CA SER A 42 5.26 -12.94 0.68
C SER A 42 5.50 -14.01 1.74
N ILE A 43 4.46 -14.32 2.51
CA ILE A 43 4.38 -15.57 3.27
C ILE A 43 4.20 -16.69 2.22
N SER A 44 5.27 -16.96 1.48
CA SER A 44 5.30 -18.02 0.47
C SER A 44 6.30 -19.08 0.89
N ASP A 45 6.06 -19.70 2.02
CA ASP A 45 6.66 -21.01 2.29
C ASP A 45 6.08 -21.65 3.55
N ILE A 46 4.83 -22.08 3.51
CA ILE A 46 4.37 -23.14 4.44
C ILE A 46 3.10 -23.79 3.84
N GLY A 47 3.21 -25.05 3.40
CA GLY A 47 2.11 -26.00 3.45
C GLY A 47 1.12 -25.99 2.27
N THR A 48 0.66 -27.16 1.96
CA THR A 48 -0.39 -27.51 1.00
C THR A 48 -1.63 -26.59 1.10
N ASP A 49 -2.25 -26.28 -0.03
CA ASP A 49 -3.41 -25.36 -0.24
C ASP A 49 -4.56 -25.44 0.80
N ARG A 50 -4.66 -26.49 1.59
CA ARG A 50 -5.69 -26.67 2.63
C ARG A 50 -5.36 -25.98 3.95
N ASP A 51 -4.08 -25.78 4.27
CA ASP A 51 -3.66 -25.14 5.52
C ASP A 51 -3.69 -23.61 5.44
N ILE A 52 -3.58 -23.04 4.23
CA ILE A 52 -3.59 -21.60 3.99
C ILE A 52 -4.98 -20.99 4.32
N ALA A 53 -6.06 -21.71 4.04
CA ALA A 53 -7.43 -21.22 4.27
C ALA A 53 -7.76 -20.99 5.75
N ASN A 54 -7.05 -21.60 6.67
CA ASN A 54 -7.25 -21.48 8.12
C ASN A 54 -6.22 -20.58 8.81
N GLN A 55 -5.25 -20.05 8.08
CA GLN A 55 -4.26 -19.14 8.64
C GLN A 55 -4.89 -17.77 8.95
N LYS A 56 -4.89 -17.42 10.21
CA LYS A 56 -5.34 -16.13 10.72
C LYS A 56 -4.20 -15.45 11.45
N ILE A 57 -3.77 -14.32 10.95
CA ILE A 57 -2.77 -13.48 11.63
C ILE A 57 -3.51 -12.56 12.57
N THR A 58 -3.11 -12.53 13.83
CA THR A 58 -3.71 -11.68 14.86
C THR A 58 -2.81 -10.48 15.13
N SER A 59 -3.42 -9.28 15.16
CA SER A 59 -2.76 -8.00 15.43
C SER A 59 -1.55 -7.71 14.54
N PRO A 60 -1.64 -7.89 13.22
CA PRO A 60 -0.55 -7.53 12.31
C PRO A 60 -0.35 -6.02 12.30
N ILE A 61 0.91 -5.61 12.22
CA ILE A 61 1.33 -4.23 12.00
C ILE A 61 2.23 -4.23 10.78
N TYR A 62 1.97 -3.34 9.87
CA TYR A 62 2.76 -3.10 8.66
C TYR A 62 3.14 -1.63 8.59
N SER A 63 4.37 -1.34 8.20
CA SER A 63 4.81 0.02 7.89
C SER A 63 5.58 0.01 6.58
N GLY A 64 5.34 0.98 5.73
CA GLY A 64 5.97 1.11 4.42
C GLY A 64 6.11 2.55 3.99
N LEU A 65 6.98 2.78 3.00
CA LEU A 65 7.17 4.05 2.34
C LEU A 65 6.48 3.99 0.97
N THR A 66 5.73 5.02 0.62
CA THR A 66 5.11 5.17 -0.69
C THR A 66 6.05 5.90 -1.66
N ASP A 67 5.79 5.84 -2.96
CA ASP A 67 6.64 6.43 -4.00
C ASP A 67 6.80 7.96 -3.86
N ASP A 68 5.81 8.63 -3.25
CA ASP A 68 5.83 10.07 -2.95
C ASP A 68 6.53 10.41 -1.64
N GLY A 69 7.10 9.41 -0.94
CA GLY A 69 7.80 9.57 0.34
C GLY A 69 6.89 9.66 1.56
N SER A 70 5.59 9.34 1.43
CA SER A 70 4.69 9.24 2.57
C SER A 70 4.93 7.93 3.33
N ILE A 71 4.78 7.96 4.66
CA ILE A 71 4.84 6.79 5.52
C ILE A 71 3.43 6.24 5.68
N LEU A 72 3.22 4.99 5.28
CA LEU A 72 1.98 4.26 5.49
C LEU A 72 2.17 3.29 6.65
N GLU A 73 1.36 3.42 7.68
CA GLU A 73 1.24 2.46 8.78
C GLU A 73 -0.14 1.80 8.69
N PHE A 74 -0.18 0.49 8.76
CA PHE A 74 -1.41 -0.28 8.72
C PHE A 74 -1.43 -1.27 9.88
N SER A 75 -2.56 -1.36 10.56
CA SER A 75 -2.81 -2.38 11.56
C SER A 75 -4.24 -2.89 11.47
N SER A 76 -4.46 -4.09 11.98
CA SER A 76 -5.80 -4.67 12.08
C SER A 76 -5.87 -5.68 13.23
N ARG A 77 -7.08 -5.99 13.70
CA ARG A 77 -7.24 -7.05 14.70
C ARG A 77 -6.88 -8.41 14.12
N THR A 78 -7.27 -8.68 12.88
CA THR A 78 -6.99 -9.95 12.21
C THR A 78 -6.92 -9.79 10.72
N ILE A 79 -6.02 -10.58 10.11
CA ILE A 79 -5.94 -10.78 8.66
C ILE A 79 -6.17 -12.26 8.35
N SER A 80 -6.92 -12.55 7.30
CA SER A 80 -7.14 -13.90 6.77
C SER A 80 -7.12 -13.90 5.24
N PRO A 81 -6.53 -14.93 4.61
CA PRO A 81 -6.61 -15.10 3.17
C PRO A 81 -8.06 -15.42 2.73
N GLY A 82 -8.38 -15.10 1.49
CA GLY A 82 -9.67 -15.44 0.90
C GLY A 82 -9.72 -16.92 0.53
N ILE A 83 -10.68 -17.66 1.08
CA ILE A 83 -10.84 -19.10 0.88
C ILE A 83 -11.08 -19.46 -0.60
N LEU A 84 -11.84 -18.65 -1.32
CA LEU A 84 -12.19 -18.86 -2.73
C LEU A 84 -11.27 -18.15 -3.72
N ASN A 85 -10.40 -17.26 -3.24
CA ASN A 85 -9.52 -16.48 -4.09
C ASN A 85 -8.25 -16.12 -3.30
N SER A 86 -7.18 -16.86 -3.52
CA SER A 86 -5.87 -16.67 -2.87
C SER A 86 -5.25 -15.28 -3.08
N LYS A 87 -5.78 -14.51 -4.05
CA LYS A 87 -5.35 -13.12 -4.32
C LYS A 87 -6.15 -12.07 -3.56
N LYS A 88 -7.10 -12.47 -2.71
CA LYS A 88 -7.80 -11.57 -1.81
C LYS A 88 -7.40 -11.81 -0.36
N VAL A 89 -7.25 -10.73 0.36
CA VAL A 89 -6.97 -10.73 1.80
C VAL A 89 -8.09 -9.95 2.50
N TYR A 90 -8.56 -10.46 3.62
CA TYR A 90 -9.58 -9.81 4.44
C TYR A 90 -9.03 -9.41 5.79
N ALA A 91 -9.40 -8.22 6.25
CA ALA A 91 -8.99 -7.68 7.54
C ALA A 91 -10.22 -7.28 8.38
N LYS A 92 -10.08 -7.33 9.71
CA LYS A 92 -11.09 -6.85 10.66
C LYS A 92 -10.49 -5.78 11.55
N ASP A 93 -11.30 -4.75 11.85
CA ASP A 93 -10.92 -3.60 12.68
C ASP A 93 -9.61 -2.98 12.18
N VAL A 94 -9.70 -2.40 11.00
CA VAL A 94 -8.60 -1.81 10.25
C VAL A 94 -8.32 -0.41 10.77
N VAL A 95 -7.06 -0.12 10.98
CA VAL A 95 -6.54 1.23 11.22
C VAL A 95 -5.39 1.45 10.24
N ALA A 96 -5.48 2.50 9.44
CA ALA A 96 -4.40 2.94 8.58
C ALA A 96 -4.05 4.40 8.90
N LYS A 97 -2.75 4.71 8.91
CA LYS A 97 -2.24 6.06 9.11
C LYS A 97 -1.26 6.39 7.99
N ILE A 98 -1.44 7.53 7.40
CA ILE A 98 -0.56 8.05 6.35
C ILE A 98 0.04 9.35 6.87
N THR A 99 1.36 9.42 6.91
CA THR A 99 2.09 10.63 7.24
C THR A 99 2.80 11.11 5.97
N THR A 100 2.37 12.24 5.44
CA THR A 100 2.94 12.82 4.22
C THR A 100 4.28 13.51 4.50
N PRO A 101 5.13 13.76 3.48
CA PRO A 101 6.42 14.42 3.67
C PRO A 101 6.35 15.80 4.31
N ASN A 102 5.23 16.51 4.15
CA ASN A 102 4.97 17.80 4.80
C ASN A 102 4.47 17.69 6.25
N GLY A 103 4.41 16.46 6.81
CA GLY A 103 3.96 16.20 8.18
C GLY A 103 2.44 16.11 8.36
N SER A 104 1.64 16.19 7.31
CA SER A 104 0.19 16.00 7.42
C SER A 104 -0.16 14.56 7.73
N ILE A 105 -1.07 14.35 8.69
CA ILE A 105 -1.48 13.02 9.14
C ILE A 105 -2.93 12.76 8.71
N TYR A 106 -3.14 11.62 8.07
CA TYR A 106 -4.44 11.07 7.70
C TYR A 106 -4.62 9.74 8.42
N GLU A 107 -5.75 9.53 9.07
CA GLU A 107 -6.08 8.27 9.74
C GLU A 107 -7.39 7.72 9.21
N VAL A 108 -7.41 6.43 8.93
CA VAL A 108 -8.59 5.73 8.40
C VAL A 108 -8.93 4.56 9.30
N TYR A 109 -10.18 4.49 9.69
CA TYR A 109 -10.73 3.43 10.53
C TYR A 109 -11.85 2.72 9.78
N SER A 110 -11.94 1.40 9.89
CA SER A 110 -13.09 0.63 9.41
C SER A 110 -13.22 -0.71 10.13
N LYS A 111 -14.44 -1.23 10.23
CA LYS A 111 -14.66 -2.57 10.82
C LYS A 111 -14.22 -3.71 9.92
N LYS A 112 -14.22 -3.51 8.60
CA LYS A 112 -13.84 -4.53 7.62
C LYS A 112 -13.01 -3.92 6.52
N GLY A 113 -11.93 -4.61 6.15
CA GLY A 113 -11.12 -4.30 5.00
C GLY A 113 -10.95 -5.51 4.10
N SER A 114 -10.72 -5.29 2.82
CA SER A 114 -10.23 -6.30 1.90
C SER A 114 -9.27 -5.69 0.91
N TYR A 115 -8.24 -6.44 0.57
CA TYR A 115 -7.31 -6.11 -0.49
C TYR A 115 -7.40 -7.16 -1.59
N ASN A 116 -7.45 -6.70 -2.83
CA ASN A 116 -7.42 -7.55 -4.01
C ASN A 116 -6.16 -7.27 -4.81
N ASP A 117 -5.23 -8.20 -4.81
CA ASP A 117 -3.94 -8.08 -5.49
C ASP A 117 -4.10 -7.98 -7.03
N LYS A 118 -5.05 -8.69 -7.64
CA LYS A 118 -5.27 -8.64 -9.08
C LYS A 118 -5.64 -7.23 -9.57
N THR A 119 -6.46 -6.51 -8.80
CA THR A 119 -6.95 -5.18 -9.16
C THR A 119 -6.22 -4.07 -8.44
N SER A 120 -5.30 -4.40 -7.51
CA SER A 120 -4.63 -3.44 -6.62
C SER A 120 -5.62 -2.52 -5.90
N THR A 121 -6.76 -3.07 -5.47
CA THR A 121 -7.87 -2.32 -4.86
C THR A 121 -7.98 -2.68 -3.37
N VAL A 122 -8.13 -1.67 -2.54
CA VAL A 122 -8.50 -1.79 -1.12
C VAL A 122 -9.95 -1.34 -0.98
N ASP A 123 -10.78 -2.20 -0.39
CA ASP A 123 -12.15 -1.87 -0.02
C ASP A 123 -12.29 -1.86 1.51
N LEU A 124 -12.75 -0.76 2.06
CA LEU A 124 -13.08 -0.58 3.46
C LEU A 124 -14.60 -0.52 3.61
N LYS A 125 -15.14 -1.25 4.59
CA LYS A 125 -16.59 -1.38 4.78
C LYS A 125 -16.95 -1.35 6.25
N LYS A 126 -18.13 -0.79 6.51
CA LYS A 126 -18.76 -0.60 7.82
C LYS A 126 -18.01 0.39 8.70
N ASP A 127 -18.71 1.44 9.06
CA ASP A 127 -18.23 2.50 9.94
C ASP A 127 -16.86 3.03 9.50
N VAL A 128 -16.74 3.41 8.24
CA VAL A 128 -15.51 4.00 7.72
C VAL A 128 -15.43 5.45 8.17
N ILE A 129 -14.35 5.78 8.86
CA ILE A 129 -14.06 7.12 9.36
C ILE A 129 -12.68 7.53 8.81
N VAL A 130 -12.61 8.66 8.14
CA VAL A 130 -11.35 9.26 7.70
C VAL A 130 -11.14 10.54 8.49
N HIS A 131 -10.06 10.59 9.27
CA HIS A 131 -9.59 11.81 9.91
C HIS A 131 -8.54 12.45 9.02
N MET A 132 -8.70 13.71 8.73
CA MET A 132 -7.79 14.52 7.95
C MET A 132 -7.23 15.66 8.79
N PRO A 133 -6.14 16.31 8.36
CA PRO A 133 -5.60 17.49 9.03
C PRO A 133 -6.67 18.59 9.26
N GLU A 134 -6.39 19.49 10.16
CA GLU A 134 -7.24 20.66 10.46
C GLU A 134 -8.65 20.32 10.98
N GLY A 135 -8.85 19.10 11.49
CA GLY A 135 -10.11 18.66 12.10
C GLY A 135 -11.20 18.25 11.11
N TYR A 136 -10.86 18.02 9.85
CA TYR A 136 -11.79 17.45 8.88
C TYR A 136 -12.00 15.96 9.13
N LYS A 137 -13.25 15.51 9.02
CA LYS A 137 -13.63 14.09 9.17
C LYS A 137 -14.62 13.71 8.09
N ILE A 138 -14.47 12.49 7.56
CA ILE A 138 -15.44 11.91 6.63
C ILE A 138 -15.96 10.60 7.22
N PHE A 139 -17.26 10.44 7.20
CA PHE A 139 -17.99 9.24 7.62
C PHE A 139 -18.69 8.64 6.42
N THR A 140 -18.55 7.32 6.24
CA THR A 140 -19.24 6.57 5.18
C THR A 140 -19.29 5.09 5.53
N ASP A 141 -20.14 4.32 4.83
CA ASP A 141 -20.18 2.87 5.00
C ASP A 141 -19.22 2.11 4.10
N ASN A 142 -18.85 2.70 2.97
CA ASN A 142 -17.92 2.06 2.03
C ASN A 142 -16.94 3.08 1.46
N LEU A 143 -15.67 2.69 1.43
CA LEU A 143 -14.60 3.45 0.80
C LEU A 143 -13.73 2.49 0.01
N SER A 144 -13.53 2.77 -1.27
CA SER A 144 -12.67 1.99 -2.16
C SER A 144 -11.54 2.86 -2.68
N THR A 145 -10.33 2.31 -2.70
CA THR A 145 -9.15 3.00 -3.25
C THR A 145 -8.33 2.06 -4.10
N HIS A 146 -7.67 2.60 -5.11
CA HIS A 146 -6.75 1.87 -5.97
C HIS A 146 -5.31 2.26 -5.62
N ILE A 147 -4.49 1.29 -5.17
CA ILE A 147 -3.13 1.58 -4.63
C ILE A 147 -2.19 2.21 -5.68
N LYS A 148 -2.35 1.83 -6.97
CA LYS A 148 -1.48 2.28 -8.06
C LYS A 148 -2.01 3.52 -8.81
N LYS A 149 -3.11 4.10 -8.37
CA LYS A 149 -3.74 5.28 -9.01
C LYS A 149 -4.34 6.14 -7.94
N THR A 150 -4.26 7.44 -8.09
CA THR A 150 -4.99 8.36 -7.23
C THR A 150 -6.48 8.28 -7.55
N LEU A 151 -7.13 7.28 -6.96
CA LEU A 151 -8.57 7.04 -7.08
C LEU A 151 -9.08 6.61 -5.71
N LEU A 152 -9.95 7.43 -5.12
CA LEU A 152 -10.67 7.10 -3.90
C LEU A 152 -12.16 7.35 -4.16
N GLU A 153 -12.99 6.35 -3.90
CA GLU A 153 -14.42 6.41 -4.15
C GLU A 153 -15.21 5.94 -2.94
N SER A 154 -16.24 6.70 -2.57
CA SER A 154 -17.31 6.25 -1.70
C SER A 154 -18.59 6.13 -2.52
N PRO A 155 -19.06 4.92 -2.85
CA PRO A 155 -20.32 4.71 -3.58
C PRO A 155 -21.56 4.90 -2.70
N THR A 156 -21.38 4.99 -1.38
CA THR A 156 -22.41 5.17 -0.36
C THR A 156 -22.45 6.63 0.12
N PRO A 157 -23.56 7.05 0.78
CA PRO A 157 -23.65 8.38 1.35
C PRO A 157 -22.48 8.71 2.26
N ILE A 158 -22.05 9.97 2.21
CA ILE A 158 -21.00 10.51 3.05
C ILE A 158 -21.52 11.67 3.90
N VAL A 159 -20.93 11.82 5.07
CA VAL A 159 -21.01 13.02 5.90
C VAL A 159 -19.58 13.52 6.12
N ALA A 160 -19.29 14.72 5.65
CA ALA A 160 -18.01 15.38 5.91
C ALA A 160 -18.23 16.48 6.93
N GLU A 161 -17.47 16.43 8.01
CA GLU A 161 -17.48 17.43 9.08
C GLU A 161 -16.20 18.25 9.06
N SER A 162 -16.31 19.53 9.34
CA SER A 162 -15.21 20.46 9.47
C SER A 162 -15.50 21.52 10.51
N PRO A 163 -14.51 22.30 10.96
CA PRO A 163 -14.76 23.48 11.79
C PRO A 163 -15.73 24.47 11.17
N LEU A 164 -15.78 24.53 9.84
CA LEU A 164 -16.63 25.47 9.08
C LEU A 164 -18.06 24.96 8.86
N GLY A 165 -18.33 23.68 9.05
CA GLY A 165 -19.68 23.15 8.84
C GLY A 165 -19.69 21.67 8.49
N THR A 166 -20.86 21.21 8.00
CA THR A 166 -21.11 19.81 7.64
C THR A 166 -21.62 19.73 6.22
N LEU A 167 -21.00 18.87 5.41
CA LEU A 167 -21.42 18.53 4.06
C LEU A 167 -21.98 17.11 4.05
N LYS A 168 -23.12 16.91 3.38
CA LYS A 168 -23.71 15.59 3.11
C LYS A 168 -23.81 15.40 1.60
N ALA A 169 -23.44 14.21 1.11
CA ALA A 169 -23.58 13.85 -0.30
C ALA A 169 -23.93 12.38 -0.45
N GLY A 170 -24.55 12.00 -1.57
CA GLY A 170 -24.91 10.62 -1.84
C GLY A 170 -23.72 9.76 -2.27
N ASN A 171 -22.67 10.34 -2.80
CA ASN A 171 -21.37 9.71 -3.03
C ASN A 171 -20.23 10.73 -3.13
N MET A 172 -19.00 10.22 -3.10
CA MET A 172 -17.77 11.00 -3.22
C MET A 172 -16.78 10.29 -4.12
N LEU A 173 -16.04 11.07 -4.90
CA LEU A 173 -14.97 10.60 -5.76
C LEU A 173 -13.79 11.55 -5.66
N ILE A 174 -12.59 11.03 -5.42
CA ILE A 174 -11.33 11.76 -5.54
C ILE A 174 -10.54 11.15 -6.69
N ILE A 175 -10.17 11.98 -7.64
CA ILE A 175 -9.34 11.61 -8.80
C ILE A 175 -8.20 12.60 -8.95
N GLU A 176 -7.13 12.16 -9.56
CA GLU A 176 -6.09 13.03 -10.07
C GLU A 176 -6.40 13.43 -11.50
N LYS A 177 -6.37 14.73 -11.79
CA LYS A 177 -6.52 15.31 -13.12
C LYS A 177 -5.56 16.49 -13.26
N ASN A 178 -4.69 16.43 -14.29
CA ASN A 178 -3.69 17.47 -14.55
C ASN A 178 -2.81 17.80 -13.34
N ASN A 179 -2.30 16.78 -12.63
CA ASN A 179 -1.50 16.90 -11.41
C ASN A 179 -2.22 17.61 -10.25
N GLN A 180 -3.54 17.65 -10.28
CA GLN A 180 -4.36 18.21 -9.20
C GLN A 180 -5.35 17.16 -8.69
N HIS A 181 -5.54 17.10 -7.38
CA HIS A 181 -6.57 16.27 -6.78
C HIS A 181 -7.92 16.96 -6.88
N LEU A 182 -8.85 16.31 -7.57
CA LEU A 182 -10.22 16.78 -7.74
C LEU A 182 -11.15 15.98 -6.84
N LEU A 183 -11.80 16.66 -5.89
CA LEU A 183 -12.81 16.10 -5.00
C LEU A 183 -14.19 16.41 -5.56
N ILE A 184 -14.97 15.38 -5.86
CA ILE A 184 -16.27 15.48 -6.50
C ILE A 184 -17.33 14.86 -5.56
N PHE A 185 -18.35 15.62 -5.24
CA PHE A 185 -19.54 15.15 -4.51
C PHE A 185 -20.74 15.08 -5.46
N LYS A 186 -21.52 14.00 -5.37
CA LYS A 186 -22.67 13.75 -6.25
C LYS A 186 -23.88 13.21 -5.48
N LYS A 187 -25.02 13.12 -6.16
CA LYS A 187 -26.26 12.53 -5.67
C LYS A 187 -26.85 13.27 -4.46
N GLY A 188 -27.18 14.55 -4.66
CA GLY A 188 -27.78 15.37 -3.63
C GLY A 188 -26.74 15.87 -2.63
N VAL A 189 -26.17 17.04 -2.90
CA VAL A 189 -25.17 17.67 -2.02
C VAL A 189 -25.83 18.75 -1.19
N THR A 190 -25.67 18.66 0.13
CA THR A 190 -26.15 19.66 1.09
C THR A 190 -24.97 20.13 1.94
N LEU A 191 -24.75 21.44 1.99
CA LEU A 191 -23.76 22.08 2.86
C LEU A 191 -24.49 22.92 3.92
N LYS A 192 -24.17 22.67 5.19
CA LYS A 192 -24.58 23.50 6.34
C LYS A 192 -23.33 24.16 6.91
N THR A 193 -23.25 25.47 6.83
CA THR A 193 -22.13 26.23 7.40
C THR A 193 -22.43 26.64 8.85
N LYS A 194 -21.40 26.66 9.69
CA LYS A 194 -21.47 27.32 10.99
C LYS A 194 -21.12 28.77 10.78
N ILE A 195 -22.06 29.66 11.10
CA ILE A 195 -21.78 31.09 11.12
C ILE A 195 -20.98 31.38 12.40
N PRO A 196 -19.74 31.87 12.34
CA PRO A 196 -19.06 32.30 13.55
C PRO A 196 -19.86 33.46 14.17
N GLY A 197 -20.28 33.26 15.42
CA GLY A 197 -20.89 34.34 16.22
C GLY A 197 -19.82 35.31 16.72
#